data_b09185a9132807a1e5af360b2c2419cc
#
_entry.id   b09185a9132807a1e5af360b2c2419cc
#
_cell.length_a   1.000
_cell.length_b   1.000
_cell.length_c   1.000
_cell.angle_alpha   90.00
_cell.angle_beta   90.00
_cell.angle_gamma   90.00
#
_symmetry.space_group_name_H-M   'P 1'
#
loop_
_entity.id
_entity.type
_entity.pdbx_description
1 polymer ?
#
loop_
_entity_poly.entity_id
_entity_poly.type
_entity_poly.pdbx_seq_one_letter_code
_entity_poly.pdbx_strand_id
1 'polypeptide(L)'
;MEQNLLGMMTHSAATPSRYTRHAQAALSVGYSGVILFEPYGVKLKQKRIYGYVYSPGSHWTKSSRPYPLTAVDLGYYSKGSTVAQSIRVKSLTPIRFTGHASGNKWTIQQHLLASEQLEPYLLPTKPMRSVAEAFAFARQHRIIMIKPINGKGGKGIMKLSAADNGWALQRNGRSLLTGSERTIGAALRRATSGSRYLLQRWIDIRNPEGRVFDIRSLMQKNGSGEWENTGTAVRVGPPSSITSNISGGGSAHDTRTYLQQLFEPDKVDELMNALCELSMHIPAHLEADYGKRFTEFGLDFAIDRSGALWLLEANIKPGKSVIRKVYGETTARRSFLLPFQYAKYLTTRPG
;
A
#
# COMPACT_ATOMS: atom_id res chain seq x y z
N MET A 1 16.67 23.21 -26.99
CA MET A 1 15.43 22.63 -26.38
C MET A 1 15.83 21.99 -25.07
N GLU A 2 15.34 22.50 -23.93
CA GLU A 2 15.54 21.84 -22.65
C GLU A 2 14.97 20.41 -22.76
N GLN A 3 15.80 19.42 -22.41
CA GLN A 3 15.38 18.02 -22.46
C GLN A 3 14.23 17.82 -21.47
N ASN A 4 13.05 17.46 -21.96
CA ASN A 4 11.88 17.12 -21.14
C ASN A 4 12.12 15.76 -20.46
N LEU A 5 13.03 15.75 -19.47
CA LEU A 5 13.38 14.54 -18.71
C LEU A 5 12.39 14.31 -17.57
N LEU A 6 12.00 13.04 -17.36
CA LEU A 6 11.33 12.61 -16.14
C LEU A 6 12.36 12.25 -15.07
N GLY A 7 12.16 12.76 -13.85
CA GLY A 7 12.89 12.29 -12.68
C GLY A 7 12.35 10.93 -12.19
N MET A 8 13.24 9.99 -11.90
CA MET A 8 12.90 8.73 -11.24
C MET A 8 13.72 8.59 -9.97
N MET A 9 13.14 8.92 -8.82
CA MET A 9 13.80 8.78 -7.53
C MET A 9 13.67 7.35 -7.01
N THR A 10 14.76 6.76 -6.54
CA THR A 10 14.79 5.38 -6.04
C THR A 10 15.64 5.24 -4.78
N HIS A 11 15.48 4.14 -4.06
CA HIS A 11 16.31 3.80 -2.89
C HIS A 11 17.70 3.27 -3.28
N SER A 12 17.85 2.75 -4.49
CA SER A 12 19.13 2.31 -5.03
C SER A 12 19.16 2.42 -6.56
N ALA A 13 20.15 3.12 -7.08
CA ALA A 13 20.46 3.23 -8.49
C ALA A 13 21.70 2.42 -8.91
N ALA A 14 22.19 1.52 -8.07
CA ALA A 14 23.39 0.69 -8.32
C ALA A 14 23.27 -0.18 -9.58
N THR A 15 22.05 -0.59 -9.94
CA THR A 15 21.75 -1.38 -11.15
C THR A 15 20.67 -0.67 -11.95
N PRO A 16 21.02 0.36 -12.75
CA PRO A 16 20.04 1.18 -13.48
C PRO A 16 19.20 0.37 -14.47
N SER A 17 19.77 -0.70 -15.05
CA SER A 17 19.08 -1.59 -15.99
C SER A 17 17.77 -2.18 -15.46
N ARG A 18 17.61 -2.34 -14.15
CA ARG A 18 16.35 -2.76 -13.51
C ARG A 18 15.19 -1.77 -13.77
N TYR A 19 15.51 -0.54 -14.10
CA TYR A 19 14.54 0.54 -14.36
C TYR A 19 14.32 0.81 -15.85
N THR A 20 14.91 0.00 -16.76
CA THR A 20 14.77 0.20 -18.21
C THR A 20 13.31 0.15 -18.66
N ARG A 21 12.52 -0.80 -18.12
CA ARG A 21 11.07 -0.83 -18.40
C ARG A 21 10.35 0.44 -17.96
N HIS A 22 10.75 1.04 -16.83
CA HIS A 22 10.19 2.31 -16.36
C HIS A 22 10.60 3.48 -17.26
N ALA A 23 11.85 3.48 -17.71
CA ALA A 23 12.35 4.47 -18.66
C ALA A 23 11.59 4.39 -19.99
N GLN A 24 11.41 3.19 -20.53
CA GLN A 24 10.63 2.96 -21.76
C GLN A 24 9.17 3.42 -21.61
N ALA A 25 8.56 3.18 -20.46
CA ALA A 25 7.21 3.68 -20.16
C ALA A 25 7.16 5.21 -20.14
N ALA A 26 8.15 5.87 -19.57
CA ALA A 26 8.25 7.33 -19.60
C ALA A 26 8.39 7.86 -21.04
N LEU A 27 9.23 7.21 -21.86
CA LEU A 27 9.38 7.57 -23.27
C LEU A 27 8.07 7.40 -24.04
N SER A 28 7.32 6.32 -23.80
CA SER A 28 6.04 6.05 -24.50
C SER A 28 4.93 7.06 -24.18
N VAL A 29 5.05 7.81 -23.08
CA VAL A 29 4.13 8.90 -22.73
C VAL A 29 4.67 10.28 -23.07
N GLY A 30 5.76 10.37 -23.89
CA GLY A 30 6.27 11.59 -24.50
C GLY A 30 7.31 12.34 -23.68
N TYR A 31 8.06 11.68 -22.80
CA TYR A 31 9.31 12.23 -22.28
C TYR A 31 10.46 11.97 -23.26
N SER A 32 11.43 12.88 -23.32
CA SER A 32 12.62 12.71 -24.16
C SER A 32 13.68 11.81 -23.53
N GLY A 33 13.55 11.49 -22.26
CA GLY A 33 14.43 10.64 -21.48
C GLY A 33 14.06 10.64 -20.01
N VAL A 34 14.86 9.95 -19.22
CA VAL A 34 14.70 9.91 -17.76
C VAL A 34 16.04 10.13 -17.06
N ILE A 35 15.99 10.67 -15.84
CA ILE A 35 17.13 10.66 -14.92
C ILE A 35 16.77 9.83 -13.68
N LEU A 36 17.45 8.70 -13.47
CA LEU A 36 17.33 7.84 -12.30
C LEU A 36 18.32 8.31 -11.22
N PHE A 37 17.83 8.57 -10.02
CA PHE A 37 18.67 9.09 -8.94
C PHE A 37 18.22 8.60 -7.56
N GLU A 38 19.18 8.62 -6.64
CA GLU A 38 18.93 8.41 -5.21
C GLU A 38 18.72 9.76 -4.50
N PRO A 39 18.04 9.83 -3.35
CA PRO A 39 17.84 11.09 -2.63
C PRO A 39 19.14 11.87 -2.36
N TYR A 40 20.24 11.18 -2.07
CA TYR A 40 21.56 11.78 -1.86
C TYR A 40 22.24 12.30 -3.14
N GLY A 41 21.75 11.87 -4.32
CA GLY A 41 22.17 12.39 -5.61
C GLY A 41 21.71 13.82 -5.87
N VAL A 42 20.74 14.34 -5.09
CA VAL A 42 20.25 15.70 -5.23
C VAL A 42 21.15 16.69 -4.47
N LYS A 43 21.79 17.60 -5.20
CA LYS A 43 22.67 18.64 -4.66
C LYS A 43 21.93 19.98 -4.63
N LEU A 44 21.29 20.26 -3.48
CA LEU A 44 20.42 21.43 -3.30
C LEU A 44 21.12 22.76 -3.60
N LYS A 45 22.36 22.97 -3.12
CA LYS A 45 23.13 24.21 -3.36
C LYS A 45 23.46 24.40 -4.85
N GLN A 46 23.73 23.32 -5.58
CA GLN A 46 24.06 23.35 -6.99
C GLN A 46 22.82 23.34 -7.90
N LYS A 47 21.64 23.09 -7.35
CA LYS A 47 20.37 22.91 -8.09
C LYS A 47 20.49 21.82 -9.18
N ARG A 48 21.21 20.72 -8.87
CA ARG A 48 21.50 19.62 -9.82
C ARG A 48 21.21 18.24 -9.20
N ILE A 49 20.93 17.30 -10.10
CA ILE A 49 20.79 15.89 -9.77
C ILE A 49 21.94 15.12 -10.41
N TYR A 50 22.62 14.29 -9.62
CA TYR A 50 23.59 13.32 -10.05
C TYR A 50 22.92 11.94 -10.07
N GLY A 51 22.96 11.26 -11.22
CA GLY A 51 22.29 9.99 -11.41
C GLY A 51 22.66 9.34 -12.73
N TYR A 52 21.76 8.50 -13.22
CA TYR A 52 21.90 7.84 -14.52
C TYR A 52 20.84 8.36 -15.47
N VAL A 53 21.23 8.76 -16.65
CA VAL A 53 20.34 9.21 -17.73
C VAL A 53 20.15 8.08 -18.73
N TYR A 54 18.91 7.93 -19.19
CA TYR A 54 18.51 7.05 -20.28
C TYR A 54 17.70 7.85 -21.31
N SER A 55 18.08 7.73 -22.57
CA SER A 55 17.40 8.35 -23.72
C SER A 55 17.10 7.31 -24.80
N PRO A 56 16.23 7.57 -25.77
CA PRO A 56 15.94 6.65 -26.86
C PRO A 56 17.20 6.17 -27.57
N GLY A 57 17.31 4.85 -27.77
CA GLY A 57 18.46 4.24 -28.45
C GLY A 57 19.78 4.26 -27.67
N SER A 58 19.77 4.66 -26.37
CA SER A 58 20.98 4.78 -25.57
C SER A 58 21.04 3.74 -24.44
N HIS A 59 22.19 3.66 -23.79
CA HIS A 59 22.40 2.96 -22.54
C HIS A 59 22.34 3.93 -21.35
N TRP A 60 22.21 3.38 -20.13
CA TRP A 60 22.29 4.15 -18.91
C TRP A 60 23.68 4.77 -18.74
N THR A 61 23.78 6.10 -18.70
CA THR A 61 25.05 6.81 -18.53
C THR A 61 25.02 7.68 -17.27
N LYS A 62 26.07 7.64 -16.46
CA LYS A 62 26.24 8.58 -15.35
C LYS A 62 26.27 10.01 -15.87
N SER A 63 25.47 10.88 -15.25
CA SER A 63 25.38 12.28 -15.66
C SER A 63 24.87 13.16 -14.54
N SER A 64 25.09 14.47 -14.70
CA SER A 64 24.49 15.49 -13.88
C SER A 64 23.54 16.33 -14.73
N ARG A 65 22.32 16.59 -14.22
CA ARG A 65 21.31 17.40 -14.91
C ARG A 65 20.71 18.44 -13.97
N PRO A 66 20.17 19.54 -14.48
CA PRO A 66 19.26 20.41 -13.74
C PRO A 66 18.07 19.60 -13.21
N TYR A 67 17.28 20.20 -12.33
CA TYR A 67 16.06 19.57 -11.83
C TYR A 67 15.06 19.34 -12.97
N PRO A 68 14.49 18.14 -13.11
CA PRO A 68 13.35 17.91 -14.00
C PRO A 68 12.11 18.60 -13.43
N LEU A 69 11.15 18.93 -14.28
CA LEU A 69 9.88 19.52 -13.86
C LEU A 69 9.08 18.56 -12.97
N THR A 70 9.10 17.27 -13.32
CA THR A 70 8.33 16.24 -12.61
C THR A 70 9.20 15.03 -12.27
N ALA A 71 8.82 14.32 -11.22
CA ALA A 71 9.45 13.06 -10.84
C ALA A 71 8.46 12.06 -10.25
N VAL A 72 8.69 10.77 -10.53
CA VAL A 72 8.07 9.64 -9.83
C VAL A 72 9.01 9.11 -8.75
N ASP A 73 8.44 8.75 -7.59
CA ASP A 73 9.19 8.11 -6.52
C ASP A 73 8.95 6.59 -6.52
N LEU A 74 9.92 5.85 -7.04
CA LEU A 74 9.93 4.39 -7.12
C LEU A 74 10.60 3.73 -5.90
N GLY A 75 11.12 4.53 -4.94
CA GLY A 75 11.95 4.03 -3.84
C GLY A 75 11.15 3.41 -2.70
N TYR A 76 11.66 2.31 -2.15
CA TYR A 76 11.26 1.75 -0.87
C TYR A 76 12.38 2.01 0.15
N TYR A 77 12.26 3.10 0.90
CA TYR A 77 13.28 3.53 1.84
C TYR A 77 13.09 2.82 3.19
N SER A 78 14.11 2.09 3.65
CA SER A 78 14.11 1.36 4.92
C SER A 78 14.96 2.01 6.01
N LYS A 79 16.01 2.75 5.61
CA LYS A 79 16.90 3.46 6.54
C LYS A 79 16.34 4.84 6.85
N GLY A 80 16.23 5.21 8.13
CA GLY A 80 15.67 6.48 8.57
C GLY A 80 16.33 7.70 7.92
N SER A 81 17.66 7.69 7.76
CA SER A 81 18.40 8.77 7.08
C SER A 81 17.99 8.94 5.61
N THR A 82 17.78 7.84 4.88
CA THR A 82 17.34 7.91 3.48
C THR A 82 15.88 8.35 3.37
N VAL A 83 15.03 7.95 4.32
CA VAL A 83 13.64 8.45 4.43
C VAL A 83 13.66 9.96 4.63
N ALA A 84 14.40 10.47 5.61
CA ALA A 84 14.53 11.89 5.89
C ALA A 84 15.04 12.67 4.67
N GLN A 85 16.07 12.15 3.98
CA GLN A 85 16.59 12.78 2.79
C GLN A 85 15.58 12.78 1.63
N SER A 86 14.79 11.73 1.44
CA SER A 86 13.74 11.68 0.42
C SER A 86 12.64 12.72 0.67
N ILE A 87 12.25 12.90 1.93
CA ILE A 87 11.31 13.95 2.34
C ILE A 87 11.90 15.33 2.06
N ARG A 88 13.15 15.56 2.47
CA ARG A 88 13.87 16.82 2.25
C ARG A 88 13.95 17.20 0.77
N VAL A 89 14.27 16.25 -0.10
CA VAL A 89 14.28 16.46 -1.56
C VAL A 89 12.91 16.92 -2.06
N LYS A 90 11.84 16.24 -1.65
CA LYS A 90 10.46 16.57 -2.05
C LYS A 90 9.99 17.93 -1.54
N SER A 91 10.49 18.37 -0.39
CA SER A 91 10.08 19.65 0.24
C SER A 91 10.92 20.83 -0.22
N LEU A 92 12.20 20.63 -0.55
CA LEU A 92 13.15 21.71 -0.83
C LEU A 92 13.52 21.88 -2.31
N THR A 93 12.94 21.09 -3.19
CA THR A 93 13.15 21.25 -4.64
C THR A 93 11.86 21.67 -5.33
N PRO A 94 11.94 22.41 -6.47
CA PRO A 94 10.76 22.73 -7.27
C PRO A 94 10.23 21.55 -8.09
N ILE A 95 10.79 20.35 -7.90
CA ILE A 95 10.39 19.15 -8.62
C ILE A 95 8.97 18.74 -8.19
N ARG A 96 8.05 18.61 -9.13
CA ARG A 96 6.69 18.13 -8.87
C ARG A 96 6.69 16.62 -8.79
N PHE A 97 6.81 16.08 -7.60
CA PHE A 97 6.66 14.64 -7.39
C PHE A 97 5.20 14.21 -7.55
N THR A 98 4.98 13.10 -8.26
CA THR A 98 3.64 12.52 -8.44
C THR A 98 3.04 12.01 -7.12
N GLY A 99 3.88 11.62 -6.16
CA GLY A 99 3.42 11.09 -4.89
C GLY A 99 4.35 11.38 -3.72
N HIS A 100 3.75 11.44 -2.53
CA HIS A 100 4.41 11.71 -1.27
C HIS A 100 4.28 10.50 -0.32
N ALA A 101 5.04 10.52 0.76
CA ALA A 101 4.91 9.50 1.80
C ALA A 101 3.65 9.76 2.64
N SER A 102 2.91 8.71 2.94
CA SER A 102 1.71 8.74 3.79
C SER A 102 2.01 8.46 5.28
N GLY A 103 3.28 8.33 5.65
CA GLY A 103 3.64 7.87 6.98
C GLY A 103 3.50 6.35 7.15
N ASN A 104 3.06 5.93 8.33
CA ASN A 104 2.84 4.53 8.69
C ASN A 104 1.33 4.19 8.73
N LYS A 105 1.00 2.92 9.01
CA LYS A 105 -0.41 2.44 9.09
C LYS A 105 -1.27 3.22 10.08
N TRP A 106 -0.71 3.64 11.21
CA TRP A 106 -1.44 4.44 12.20
C TRP A 106 -1.72 5.85 11.71
N THR A 107 -0.73 6.47 11.06
CA THR A 107 -0.92 7.81 10.46
C THR A 107 -2.05 7.79 9.42
N ILE A 108 -2.06 6.80 8.52
CA ILE A 108 -3.16 6.65 7.54
C ILE A 108 -4.51 6.43 8.26
N GLN A 109 -4.55 5.58 9.28
CA GLN A 109 -5.76 5.33 10.05
C GLN A 109 -6.32 6.61 10.70
N GLN A 110 -5.45 7.49 11.22
CA GLN A 110 -5.87 8.77 11.81
C GLN A 110 -6.48 9.71 10.75
N HIS A 111 -5.88 9.80 9.56
CA HIS A 111 -6.43 10.59 8.46
C HIS A 111 -7.79 10.03 7.98
N LEU A 112 -7.95 8.71 7.92
CA LEU A 112 -9.23 8.09 7.55
C LEU A 112 -10.32 8.35 8.60
N LEU A 113 -9.97 8.30 9.89
CA LEU A 113 -10.90 8.61 11.00
C LEU A 113 -11.36 10.07 11.05
N ALA A 114 -10.70 10.98 10.33
CA ALA A 114 -11.15 12.36 10.19
C ALA A 114 -12.37 12.53 9.27
N SER A 115 -12.78 11.45 8.56
CA SER A 115 -13.98 11.44 7.72
C SER A 115 -15.11 10.68 8.39
N GLU A 116 -16.20 11.37 8.73
CA GLU A 116 -17.44 10.76 9.25
C GLU A 116 -18.02 9.71 8.29
N GLN A 117 -17.83 9.89 6.97
CA GLN A 117 -18.31 8.96 5.96
C GLN A 117 -17.47 7.67 5.89
N LEU A 118 -16.19 7.72 6.26
CA LEU A 118 -15.28 6.55 6.23
C LEU A 118 -15.24 5.83 7.57
N GLU A 119 -15.50 6.50 8.68
CA GLU A 119 -15.44 5.93 10.03
C GLU A 119 -16.21 4.61 10.18
N PRO A 120 -17.47 4.47 9.67
CA PRO A 120 -18.24 3.23 9.79
C PRO A 120 -17.56 2.00 9.15
N TYR A 121 -16.66 2.20 8.21
CA TYR A 121 -15.94 1.14 7.51
C TYR A 121 -14.57 0.82 8.14
N LEU A 122 -14.20 1.51 9.23
CA LEU A 122 -12.90 1.35 9.87
C LEU A 122 -13.01 0.45 11.10
N LEU A 123 -12.12 -0.53 11.17
CA LEU A 123 -12.03 -1.38 12.35
C LEU A 123 -11.46 -0.60 13.54
N PRO A 124 -12.02 -0.75 14.77
CA PRO A 124 -11.41 -0.25 15.97
C PRO A 124 -9.93 -0.61 16.04
N THR A 125 -9.08 0.42 16.05
CA THR A 125 -7.62 0.29 15.94
C THR A 125 -6.94 1.29 16.86
N LYS A 126 -5.88 0.88 17.55
CA LYS A 126 -5.04 1.79 18.34
C LYS A 126 -3.58 1.34 18.40
N PRO A 127 -2.62 2.23 18.71
CA PRO A 127 -1.25 1.85 18.99
C PRO A 127 -1.17 0.95 20.24
N MET A 128 -0.34 -0.10 20.16
CA MET A 128 0.00 -0.93 21.31
C MET A 128 1.13 -0.26 22.12
N ARG A 129 0.83 0.18 23.34
CA ARG A 129 1.81 0.78 24.26
C ARG A 129 2.41 -0.23 25.22
N SER A 130 1.64 -1.28 25.55
CA SER A 130 2.07 -2.34 26.46
C SER A 130 1.38 -3.66 26.15
N VAL A 131 1.93 -4.76 26.71
CA VAL A 131 1.30 -6.09 26.64
C VAL A 131 -0.01 -6.12 27.44
N ALA A 132 -0.07 -5.43 28.58
CA ALA A 132 -1.30 -5.32 29.38
C ALA A 132 -2.43 -4.65 28.58
N GLU A 133 -2.10 -3.62 27.80
CA GLU A 133 -3.05 -2.96 26.91
C GLU A 133 -3.56 -3.87 25.79
N ALA A 134 -2.72 -4.78 25.27
CA ALA A 134 -3.17 -5.77 24.28
C ALA A 134 -4.21 -6.75 24.90
N PHE A 135 -3.99 -7.22 26.13
CA PHE A 135 -4.97 -8.05 26.82
C PHE A 135 -6.25 -7.28 27.15
N ALA A 136 -6.15 -6.03 27.62
CA ALA A 136 -7.33 -5.21 27.87
C ALA A 136 -8.17 -5.00 26.60
N PHE A 137 -7.52 -4.72 25.47
CA PHE A 137 -8.20 -4.59 24.18
C PHE A 137 -8.79 -5.91 23.69
N ALA A 138 -8.11 -7.03 23.96
CA ALA A 138 -8.64 -8.36 23.64
C ALA A 138 -9.83 -8.75 24.53
N ARG A 139 -9.88 -8.33 25.80
CA ARG A 139 -11.07 -8.52 26.66
C ARG A 139 -12.27 -7.73 26.10
N GLN A 140 -12.06 -6.54 25.61
CA GLN A 140 -13.12 -5.70 25.02
C GLN A 140 -13.67 -6.28 23.71
N HIS A 141 -12.79 -6.78 22.84
CA HIS A 141 -13.13 -7.20 21.47
C HIS A 141 -13.11 -8.72 21.27
N ARG A 142 -12.89 -9.51 22.31
CA ARG A 142 -12.75 -10.98 22.33
C ARG A 142 -11.54 -11.49 21.53
N ILE A 143 -11.36 -11.03 20.32
CA ILE A 143 -10.27 -11.42 19.41
C ILE A 143 -9.68 -10.16 18.80
N ILE A 144 -8.36 -10.07 18.78
CA ILE A 144 -7.66 -8.94 18.18
C ILE A 144 -6.52 -9.39 17.25
N MET A 145 -6.24 -8.54 16.29
CA MET A 145 -5.05 -8.61 15.45
C MET A 145 -3.99 -7.67 16.01
N ILE A 146 -2.76 -8.14 16.10
CA ILE A 146 -1.58 -7.35 16.50
C ILE A 146 -0.69 -7.24 15.27
N LYS A 147 -0.55 -6.04 14.72
CA LYS A 147 0.12 -5.76 13.43
C LYS A 147 1.32 -4.84 13.61
N PRO A 148 2.50 -5.11 13.02
CA PRO A 148 3.58 -4.13 12.99
C PRO A 148 3.13 -2.86 12.26
N ILE A 149 3.46 -1.67 12.82
CA ILE A 149 3.10 -0.37 12.22
C ILE A 149 3.71 -0.22 10.81
N ASN A 150 4.93 -0.72 10.59
CA ASN A 150 5.66 -0.61 9.32
C ASN A 150 5.78 -1.97 8.58
N GLY A 151 4.94 -2.97 8.91
CA GLY A 151 5.00 -4.31 8.31
C GLY A 151 4.48 -4.37 6.88
N LYS A 152 4.98 -5.33 6.10
CA LYS A 152 4.53 -5.66 4.74
C LYS A 152 4.23 -7.16 4.62
N GLY A 153 3.27 -7.51 3.75
CA GLY A 153 3.02 -8.89 3.34
C GLY A 153 2.62 -9.84 4.47
N GLY A 154 1.94 -9.34 5.51
CA GLY A 154 1.48 -10.16 6.64
C GLY A 154 2.59 -10.60 7.61
N LYS A 155 3.85 -10.17 7.42
CA LYS A 155 4.95 -10.52 8.32
C LYS A 155 4.77 -9.90 9.70
N GLY A 156 4.97 -10.70 10.75
CA GLY A 156 4.87 -10.25 12.14
C GLY A 156 3.44 -10.02 12.64
N ILE A 157 2.41 -10.38 11.87
CA ILE A 157 1.02 -10.34 12.31
C ILE A 157 0.78 -11.48 13.30
N MET A 158 0.03 -11.16 14.36
CA MET A 158 -0.38 -12.10 15.40
C MET A 158 -1.87 -11.90 15.69
N LYS A 159 -2.55 -13.01 16.07
CA LYS A 159 -3.92 -13.02 16.55
C LYS A 159 -3.88 -13.40 18.02
N LEU A 160 -4.50 -12.59 18.88
CA LEU A 160 -4.68 -12.86 20.31
C LEU A 160 -6.17 -13.06 20.60
N SER A 161 -6.52 -14.15 21.26
CA SER A 161 -7.90 -14.47 21.67
C SER A 161 -7.93 -15.11 23.03
N ALA A 162 -9.08 -15.03 23.71
CA ALA A 162 -9.35 -15.88 24.86
C ALA A 162 -9.41 -17.36 24.44
N ALA A 163 -9.05 -18.26 25.35
CA ALA A 163 -9.15 -19.71 25.23
C ALA A 163 -9.70 -20.26 26.56
N ASP A 164 -10.19 -21.50 26.60
CA ASP A 164 -10.87 -22.11 27.74
C ASP A 164 -10.10 -21.97 29.05
N ASN A 165 -8.78 -22.15 29.01
CA ASN A 165 -7.88 -22.02 30.16
C ASN A 165 -6.87 -20.88 30.02
N GLY A 166 -7.31 -19.69 29.56
CA GLY A 166 -6.44 -18.53 29.47
C GLY A 166 -6.48 -17.83 28.11
N TRP A 167 -5.36 -17.80 27.39
CA TRP A 167 -5.18 -17.06 26.16
C TRP A 167 -4.54 -17.90 25.07
N ALA A 168 -4.86 -17.56 23.81
CA ALA A 168 -4.27 -18.14 22.62
C ALA A 168 -3.59 -17.05 21.79
N LEU A 169 -2.34 -17.31 21.39
CA LEU A 169 -1.57 -16.45 20.50
C LEU A 169 -1.18 -17.22 19.25
N GLN A 170 -1.76 -16.87 18.11
CA GLN A 170 -1.44 -17.44 16.81
C GLN A 170 -0.56 -16.45 16.02
N ARG A 171 0.50 -16.95 15.40
CA ARG A 171 1.36 -16.18 14.48
C ARG A 171 1.13 -16.70 13.07
N ASN A 172 1.14 -15.81 12.08
CA ASN A 172 0.97 -16.22 10.69
C ASN A 172 2.07 -17.23 10.30
N GLY A 173 1.65 -18.41 9.77
CA GLY A 173 2.54 -19.49 9.39
C GLY A 173 3.22 -20.26 10.54
N ARG A 174 2.73 -20.12 11.81
CA ARG A 174 3.25 -20.81 12.99
C ARG A 174 2.15 -21.43 13.82
N SER A 175 2.51 -22.43 14.64
CA SER A 175 1.60 -23.08 15.57
C SER A 175 0.98 -22.09 16.55
N LEU A 176 -0.25 -22.43 16.99
CA LEU A 176 -0.96 -21.76 18.07
C LEU A 176 -0.25 -22.03 19.39
N LEU A 177 -0.01 -20.98 20.17
CA LEU A 177 0.49 -21.04 21.55
C LEU A 177 -0.68 -20.74 22.48
N THR A 178 -0.98 -21.63 23.43
CA THR A 178 -2.00 -21.44 24.47
C THR A 178 -1.35 -21.39 25.85
N GLY A 179 -1.98 -20.70 26.81
CA GLY A 179 -1.48 -20.64 28.18
C GLY A 179 -2.02 -19.46 28.98
N SER A 180 -1.50 -19.33 30.21
CA SER A 180 -1.87 -18.22 31.09
C SER A 180 -1.51 -16.86 30.49
N GLU A 181 -2.11 -15.78 30.99
CA GLU A 181 -1.77 -14.40 30.60
C GLU A 181 -0.26 -14.10 30.77
N ARG A 182 0.35 -14.65 31.82
CA ARG A 182 1.78 -14.55 32.07
C ARG A 182 2.60 -15.19 30.96
N THR A 183 2.25 -16.40 30.56
CA THR A 183 2.93 -17.17 29.49
C THR A 183 2.80 -16.47 28.14
N ILE A 184 1.58 -16.15 27.76
CA ILE A 184 1.29 -15.48 26.47
C ILE A 184 1.87 -14.07 26.47
N GLY A 185 1.81 -13.35 27.61
CA GLY A 185 2.41 -12.03 27.76
C GLY A 185 3.93 -12.03 27.58
N ALA A 186 4.62 -13.04 28.08
CA ALA A 186 6.06 -13.20 27.86
C ALA A 186 6.39 -13.46 26.36
N ALA A 187 5.61 -14.34 25.72
CA ALA A 187 5.74 -14.60 24.28
C ALA A 187 5.47 -13.35 23.43
N LEU A 188 4.43 -12.57 23.79
CA LEU A 188 4.06 -11.35 23.10
C LEU A 188 5.14 -10.27 23.27
N ARG A 189 5.66 -10.04 24.49
CA ARG A 189 6.79 -9.12 24.73
C ARG A 189 7.98 -9.44 23.84
N ARG A 190 8.39 -10.71 23.79
CA ARG A 190 9.49 -11.17 22.91
C ARG A 190 9.20 -10.92 21.45
N ALA A 191 7.97 -11.19 21.02
CA ALA A 191 7.55 -11.06 19.62
C ALA A 191 7.44 -9.60 19.15
N THR A 192 7.16 -8.66 20.07
CA THR A 192 6.98 -7.23 19.75
C THR A 192 8.20 -6.37 20.11
N SER A 193 9.26 -6.98 20.64
CA SER A 193 10.51 -6.30 20.95
C SER A 193 11.13 -5.62 19.73
N GLY A 194 11.56 -4.38 19.87
CA GLY A 194 12.26 -3.62 18.83
C GLY A 194 11.39 -3.03 17.71
N SER A 195 10.05 -3.17 17.80
CA SER A 195 9.13 -2.61 16.82
C SER A 195 7.85 -2.07 17.46
N ARG A 196 7.21 -1.10 16.81
CA ARG A 196 5.90 -0.60 17.23
C ARG A 196 4.79 -1.40 16.57
N TYR A 197 3.71 -1.65 17.29
CA TYR A 197 2.57 -2.43 16.85
C TYR A 197 1.26 -1.67 17.00
N LEU A 198 0.24 -2.11 16.24
CA LEU A 198 -1.16 -1.71 16.35
C LEU A 198 -1.98 -2.89 16.90
N LEU A 199 -2.95 -2.57 17.71
CA LEU A 199 -4.05 -3.45 18.09
C LEU A 199 -5.25 -3.12 17.20
N GLN A 200 -5.86 -4.11 16.58
CA GLN A 200 -7.05 -3.94 15.75
C GLN A 200 -8.06 -5.03 16.06
N ARG A 201 -9.35 -4.68 16.11
CA ARG A 201 -10.42 -5.68 16.24
C ARG A 201 -10.28 -6.73 15.14
N TRP A 202 -10.36 -7.98 15.49
CA TRP A 202 -10.46 -9.09 14.53
C TRP A 202 -11.86 -9.15 13.95
N ILE A 203 -11.97 -9.47 12.66
CA ILE A 203 -13.20 -9.87 11.99
C ILE A 203 -12.97 -11.22 11.29
N ASP A 204 -14.00 -12.05 11.23
CA ASP A 204 -13.94 -13.32 10.52
C ASP A 204 -14.22 -13.09 9.04
N ILE A 205 -13.17 -13.16 8.25
CA ILE A 205 -13.18 -12.95 6.79
C ILE A 205 -12.86 -14.26 6.06
N ARG A 206 -13.29 -15.39 6.62
CA ARG A 206 -13.11 -16.69 5.98
C ARG A 206 -14.30 -17.03 5.11
N ASN A 207 -14.00 -17.58 3.94
CA ASN A 207 -14.99 -18.19 3.05
C ASN A 207 -15.49 -19.55 3.65
N PRO A 208 -16.49 -20.20 3.04
CA PRO A 208 -17.03 -21.48 3.54
C PRO A 208 -15.98 -22.58 3.70
N GLU A 209 -14.92 -22.58 2.88
CA GLU A 209 -13.80 -23.53 2.99
C GLU A 209 -12.81 -23.17 4.12
N GLY A 210 -13.11 -22.16 4.93
CA GLY A 210 -12.27 -21.72 6.04
C GLY A 210 -11.03 -20.92 5.64
N ARG A 211 -10.91 -20.49 4.38
CA ARG A 211 -9.77 -19.72 3.88
C ARG A 211 -10.03 -18.22 4.02
N VAL A 212 -9.04 -17.51 4.52
CA VAL A 212 -9.09 -16.04 4.63
C VAL A 212 -9.06 -15.40 3.23
N PHE A 213 -9.98 -14.49 2.96
CA PHE A 213 -9.96 -13.69 1.72
C PHE A 213 -10.09 -12.20 2.02
N ASP A 214 -9.62 -11.39 1.10
CA ASP A 214 -9.85 -9.94 1.05
C ASP A 214 -9.97 -9.46 -0.39
N ILE A 215 -10.34 -8.20 -0.56
CA ILE A 215 -10.53 -7.57 -1.86
C ILE A 215 -9.49 -6.46 -2.01
N ARG A 216 -8.62 -6.58 -3.01
CA ARG A 216 -7.67 -5.53 -3.40
C ARG A 216 -8.28 -4.65 -4.48
N SER A 217 -8.51 -3.36 -4.20
CA SER A 217 -8.79 -2.35 -5.20
C SER A 217 -7.52 -1.55 -5.52
N LEU A 218 -7.16 -1.45 -6.80
CA LEU A 218 -6.03 -0.66 -7.28
C LEU A 218 -6.53 0.67 -7.82
N MET A 219 -6.31 1.73 -7.07
CA MET A 219 -6.64 3.10 -7.43
C MET A 219 -5.40 3.83 -7.93
N GLN A 220 -5.52 4.51 -9.07
CA GLN A 220 -4.39 5.23 -9.68
C GLN A 220 -4.85 6.56 -10.26
N LYS A 221 -3.97 7.56 -10.25
CA LYS A 221 -4.17 8.80 -11.01
C LYS A 221 -3.94 8.55 -12.49
N ASN A 222 -4.87 9.00 -13.32
CA ASN A 222 -4.79 8.90 -14.77
C ASN A 222 -4.06 10.11 -15.41
N GLY A 223 -4.03 10.14 -16.74
CA GLY A 223 -3.40 11.21 -17.53
C GLY A 223 -4.12 12.57 -17.47
N SER A 224 -5.31 12.65 -16.88
CA SER A 224 -6.03 13.90 -16.55
C SER A 224 -5.92 14.31 -15.08
N GLY A 225 -5.22 13.51 -14.28
CA GLY A 225 -5.03 13.80 -12.85
C GLY A 225 -6.20 13.37 -11.97
N GLU A 226 -7.11 12.55 -12.51
CA GLU A 226 -8.27 12.01 -11.80
C GLU A 226 -7.98 10.63 -11.24
N TRP A 227 -8.65 10.28 -10.15
CA TRP A 227 -8.61 8.93 -9.61
C TRP A 227 -9.42 7.99 -10.49
N GLU A 228 -8.87 6.82 -10.80
CA GLU A 228 -9.58 5.73 -11.47
C GLU A 228 -9.30 4.39 -10.79
N ASN A 229 -10.28 3.50 -10.84
CA ASN A 229 -10.12 2.12 -10.42
C ASN A 229 -9.55 1.30 -11.60
N THR A 230 -8.28 0.91 -11.47
CA THR A 230 -7.60 0.11 -12.50
C THR A 230 -7.98 -1.38 -12.41
N GLY A 231 -8.53 -1.82 -11.29
CA GLY A 231 -9.03 -3.18 -11.09
C GLY A 231 -9.25 -3.52 -9.63
N THR A 232 -10.25 -4.35 -9.39
CA THR A 232 -10.63 -4.84 -8.05
C THR A 232 -10.69 -6.37 -8.09
N ALA A 233 -9.90 -7.04 -7.27
CA ALA A 233 -9.74 -8.49 -7.30
C ALA A 233 -9.73 -9.10 -5.90
N VAL A 234 -10.38 -10.24 -5.75
CA VAL A 234 -10.33 -11.04 -4.52
C VAL A 234 -9.00 -11.76 -4.42
N ARG A 235 -8.43 -11.75 -3.22
CA ARG A 235 -7.27 -12.56 -2.85
C ARG A 235 -7.69 -13.59 -1.83
N VAL A 236 -7.44 -14.85 -2.10
CA VAL A 236 -7.69 -15.95 -1.15
C VAL A 236 -6.35 -16.45 -0.66
N GLY A 237 -6.12 -16.42 0.64
CA GLY A 237 -4.88 -16.87 1.27
C GLY A 237 -4.70 -18.38 1.19
N PRO A 238 -3.49 -18.89 1.46
CA PRO A 238 -3.26 -20.33 1.55
C PRO A 238 -4.02 -20.92 2.75
N PRO A 239 -4.25 -22.25 2.79
CA PRO A 239 -4.84 -22.94 3.93
C PRO A 239 -4.13 -22.58 5.24
N SER A 240 -4.89 -22.51 6.33
CA SER A 240 -4.40 -22.21 7.70
C SER A 240 -3.72 -20.85 7.89
N SER A 241 -3.72 -19.98 6.87
CA SER A 241 -3.23 -18.61 7.01
C SER A 241 -4.23 -17.76 7.80
N ILE A 242 -3.70 -16.79 8.58
CA ILE A 242 -4.51 -15.73 9.21
C ILE A 242 -4.56 -14.45 8.34
N THR A 243 -4.00 -14.49 7.13
CA THR A 243 -3.98 -13.38 6.19
C THR A 243 -4.27 -13.88 4.76
N SER A 244 -4.81 -13.00 3.93
CA SER A 244 -5.13 -13.23 2.52
C SER A 244 -3.94 -13.10 1.55
N ASN A 245 -2.72 -12.94 2.08
CA ASN A 245 -1.55 -12.74 1.24
C ASN A 245 -1.27 -13.94 0.34
N ILE A 246 -1.35 -13.73 -0.99
CA ILE A 246 -1.19 -14.78 -2.00
C ILE A 246 0.26 -15.24 -2.24
N SER A 247 1.26 -14.55 -1.66
CA SER A 247 2.69 -14.87 -1.90
C SER A 247 3.11 -16.26 -1.41
N GLY A 248 2.28 -16.95 -0.64
CA GLY A 248 2.53 -18.28 -0.08
C GLY A 248 1.64 -19.39 -0.65
N GLY A 249 1.12 -19.25 -1.88
CA GLY A 249 0.24 -20.29 -2.48
C GLY A 249 -1.25 -19.94 -2.45
N GLY A 250 -1.60 -18.67 -2.31
CA GLY A 250 -2.97 -18.18 -2.47
C GLY A 250 -3.38 -17.98 -3.92
N SER A 251 -4.67 -17.74 -4.15
CA SER A 251 -5.28 -17.50 -5.47
C SER A 251 -5.85 -16.07 -5.58
N ALA A 252 -6.11 -15.63 -6.81
CA ALA A 252 -6.76 -14.36 -7.11
C ALA A 252 -7.93 -14.62 -8.07
N HIS A 253 -9.04 -13.92 -7.84
CA HIS A 253 -10.30 -14.13 -8.54
C HIS A 253 -10.94 -12.79 -8.92
N ASP A 254 -11.78 -12.80 -9.96
CA ASP A 254 -12.68 -11.69 -10.25
C ASP A 254 -13.62 -11.45 -9.06
N THR A 255 -13.83 -10.18 -8.69
CA THR A 255 -14.54 -9.84 -7.47
C THR A 255 -16.01 -10.22 -7.55
N ARG A 256 -16.71 -9.83 -8.61
CA ARG A 256 -18.14 -10.11 -8.75
C ARG A 256 -18.40 -11.62 -8.80
N THR A 257 -17.67 -12.34 -9.63
CA THR A 257 -17.79 -13.80 -9.78
C THR A 257 -17.52 -14.53 -8.46
N TYR A 258 -16.56 -14.06 -7.66
CA TYR A 258 -16.27 -14.67 -6.37
C TYR A 258 -17.37 -14.37 -5.34
N LEU A 259 -17.86 -13.13 -5.27
CA LEU A 259 -18.92 -12.76 -4.33
C LEU A 259 -20.24 -13.44 -4.63
N GLN A 260 -20.57 -13.72 -5.89
CA GLN A 260 -21.73 -14.51 -6.31
C GLN A 260 -21.74 -15.96 -5.80
N GLN A 261 -20.60 -16.48 -5.37
CA GLN A 261 -20.51 -17.79 -4.73
C GLN A 261 -20.79 -17.73 -3.22
N LEU A 262 -20.84 -16.53 -2.64
CA LEU A 262 -20.96 -16.32 -1.18
C LEU A 262 -22.24 -15.61 -0.77
N PHE A 263 -22.83 -14.83 -1.66
CA PHE A 263 -23.95 -13.94 -1.36
C PHE A 263 -24.99 -13.95 -2.47
N GLU A 264 -26.24 -13.65 -2.10
CA GLU A 264 -27.35 -13.46 -3.04
C GLU A 264 -27.11 -12.25 -3.98
N PRO A 265 -27.71 -12.25 -5.19
CA PRO A 265 -27.46 -11.23 -6.21
C PRO A 265 -27.59 -9.79 -5.72
N ASP A 266 -28.67 -9.45 -5.01
CA ASP A 266 -28.90 -8.10 -4.49
C ASP A 266 -27.79 -7.65 -3.53
N LYS A 267 -27.31 -8.57 -2.68
CA LYS A 267 -26.20 -8.29 -1.77
C LYS A 267 -24.87 -8.14 -2.52
N VAL A 268 -24.65 -8.88 -3.57
CA VAL A 268 -23.48 -8.69 -4.45
C VAL A 268 -23.48 -7.31 -5.08
N ASP A 269 -24.62 -6.85 -5.59
CA ASP A 269 -24.74 -5.51 -6.19
C ASP A 269 -24.54 -4.39 -5.16
N GLU A 270 -25.12 -4.53 -3.96
CA GLU A 270 -24.85 -3.61 -2.84
C GLU A 270 -23.34 -3.53 -2.52
N LEU A 271 -22.68 -4.67 -2.37
CA LEU A 271 -21.25 -4.73 -2.04
C LEU A 271 -20.37 -4.16 -3.16
N MET A 272 -20.69 -4.45 -4.42
CA MET A 272 -19.95 -3.90 -5.57
C MET A 272 -20.08 -2.38 -5.67
N ASN A 273 -21.28 -1.84 -5.43
CA ASN A 273 -21.51 -0.40 -5.40
C ASN A 273 -20.74 0.26 -4.25
N ALA A 274 -20.84 -0.27 -3.03
CA ALA A 274 -20.09 0.24 -1.88
C ALA A 274 -18.57 0.18 -2.09
N LEU A 275 -18.04 -0.91 -2.68
CA LEU A 275 -16.63 -1.03 -3.05
C LEU A 275 -16.21 0.03 -4.06
N CYS A 276 -17.04 0.32 -5.05
CA CYS A 276 -16.78 1.35 -6.05
C CYS A 276 -16.71 2.74 -5.41
N GLU A 277 -17.74 3.12 -4.64
CA GLU A 277 -17.84 4.41 -3.97
C GLU A 277 -16.68 4.64 -2.99
N LEU A 278 -16.41 3.68 -2.10
CA LEU A 278 -15.31 3.77 -1.14
C LEU A 278 -13.95 3.82 -1.83
N SER A 279 -13.78 3.04 -2.91
CA SER A 279 -12.52 3.05 -3.67
C SER A 279 -12.23 4.42 -4.28
N MET A 280 -13.24 5.17 -4.71
CA MET A 280 -13.09 6.53 -5.21
C MET A 280 -12.93 7.56 -4.08
N HIS A 281 -13.72 7.42 -3.01
CA HIS A 281 -13.73 8.39 -1.91
C HIS A 281 -12.43 8.36 -1.10
N ILE A 282 -11.90 7.18 -0.73
CA ILE A 282 -10.74 7.04 0.14
C ILE A 282 -9.50 7.78 -0.40
N PRO A 283 -9.06 7.58 -1.66
CA PRO A 283 -7.91 8.30 -2.19
C PRO A 283 -8.11 9.81 -2.25
N ALA A 284 -9.32 10.27 -2.62
CA ALA A 284 -9.65 11.69 -2.70
C ALA A 284 -9.61 12.34 -1.31
N HIS A 285 -10.21 11.70 -0.30
CA HIS A 285 -10.16 12.16 1.07
C HIS A 285 -8.72 12.22 1.61
N LEU A 286 -7.94 11.15 1.45
CA LEU A 286 -6.55 11.13 1.90
C LEU A 286 -5.72 12.23 1.22
N GLU A 287 -5.90 12.46 -0.07
CA GLU A 287 -5.19 13.51 -0.80
C GLU A 287 -5.53 14.90 -0.26
N ALA A 288 -6.79 15.17 0.00
CA ALA A 288 -7.29 16.42 0.58
C ALA A 288 -6.79 16.63 2.02
N ASP A 289 -6.95 15.64 2.88
CA ASP A 289 -6.64 15.74 4.30
C ASP A 289 -5.12 15.82 4.58
N TYR A 290 -4.30 15.09 3.80
CA TYR A 290 -2.84 15.26 3.83
C TYR A 290 -2.35 16.56 3.19
N GLY A 291 -3.12 17.23 2.35
CA GLY A 291 -2.68 18.33 1.51
C GLY A 291 -1.50 17.95 0.60
N LYS A 292 -1.44 16.70 0.14
CA LYS A 292 -0.32 16.13 -0.62
C LYS A 292 -0.82 15.25 -1.75
N ARG A 293 -0.10 15.27 -2.87
CA ARG A 293 -0.38 14.39 -3.99
C ARG A 293 0.00 12.94 -3.70
N PHE A 294 -0.84 12.04 -4.18
CA PHE A 294 -0.57 10.60 -4.25
C PHE A 294 -0.75 10.12 -5.69
N THR A 295 0.01 9.08 -6.07
CA THR A 295 -0.02 8.53 -7.42
C THR A 295 -0.97 7.34 -7.50
N GLU A 296 -0.97 6.52 -6.47
CA GLU A 296 -1.71 5.26 -6.43
C GLU A 296 -1.96 4.79 -5.00
N PHE A 297 -3.06 4.05 -4.83
CA PHE A 297 -3.38 3.32 -3.62
C PHE A 297 -3.78 1.89 -3.94
N GLY A 298 -3.34 0.96 -3.11
CA GLY A 298 -3.93 -0.37 -3.00
C GLY A 298 -4.78 -0.39 -1.75
N LEU A 299 -6.09 -0.43 -1.92
CA LEU A 299 -7.05 -0.50 -0.84
C LEU A 299 -7.38 -1.98 -0.59
N ASP A 300 -7.24 -2.41 0.64
CA ASP A 300 -7.56 -3.77 1.06
C ASP A 300 -8.86 -3.75 1.85
N PHE A 301 -9.91 -4.31 1.27
CA PHE A 301 -11.22 -4.44 1.90
C PHE A 301 -11.46 -5.87 2.38
N ALA A 302 -12.31 -6.02 3.39
CA ALA A 302 -12.81 -7.30 3.86
C ALA A 302 -14.32 -7.26 3.95
N ILE A 303 -14.94 -8.42 3.76
CA ILE A 303 -16.35 -8.65 4.03
C ILE A 303 -16.41 -9.68 5.14
N ASP A 304 -17.09 -9.36 6.24
CA ASP A 304 -17.27 -10.29 7.34
C ASP A 304 -18.46 -11.23 7.08
N ARG A 305 -18.69 -12.18 7.99
CA ARG A 305 -19.78 -13.15 7.85
C ARG A 305 -21.18 -12.57 7.85
N SER A 306 -21.36 -11.34 8.34
CA SER A 306 -22.65 -10.64 8.28
C SER A 306 -22.84 -9.91 6.94
N GLY A 307 -21.84 -9.92 6.05
CA GLY A 307 -21.83 -9.16 4.81
C GLY A 307 -21.48 -7.70 5.01
N ALA A 308 -20.92 -7.30 6.15
CA ALA A 308 -20.45 -5.94 6.38
C ALA A 308 -19.07 -5.72 5.73
N LEU A 309 -18.92 -4.59 5.05
CA LEU A 309 -17.69 -4.20 4.36
C LEU A 309 -16.79 -3.39 5.30
N TRP A 310 -15.50 -3.72 5.31
CA TRP A 310 -14.47 -3.09 6.15
C TRP A 310 -13.23 -2.74 5.34
N LEU A 311 -12.64 -1.57 5.59
CA LEU A 311 -11.32 -1.21 5.08
C LEU A 311 -10.25 -1.74 6.05
N LEU A 312 -9.38 -2.62 5.56
CA LEU A 312 -8.28 -3.20 6.34
C LEU A 312 -7.01 -2.35 6.28
N GLU A 313 -6.71 -1.78 5.10
CA GLU A 313 -5.46 -1.06 4.83
C GLU A 313 -5.54 -0.23 3.55
N ALA A 314 -4.85 0.93 3.54
CA ALA A 314 -4.56 1.71 2.34
C ALA A 314 -3.04 1.84 2.14
N ASN A 315 -2.52 1.37 1.01
CA ASN A 315 -1.09 1.29 0.69
C ASN A 315 -0.73 2.19 -0.50
N ILE A 316 0.23 3.10 -0.37
CA ILE A 316 0.63 4.05 -1.42
C ILE A 316 1.55 3.48 -2.51
N LYS A 317 2.08 2.29 -2.36
CA LYS A 317 2.92 1.59 -3.37
C LYS A 317 2.45 0.13 -3.47
N PRO A 318 1.27 -0.09 -4.05
CA PRO A 318 0.66 -1.41 -4.10
C PRO A 318 1.41 -2.33 -5.09
N GLY A 319 1.47 -3.63 -4.75
CA GLY A 319 1.82 -4.65 -5.73
C GLY A 319 0.69 -4.82 -6.75
N LYS A 320 1.04 -4.92 -8.02
CA LYS A 320 0.11 -4.99 -9.16
C LYS A 320 -0.10 -6.42 -9.69
N SER A 321 0.56 -7.41 -9.10
CA SER A 321 0.53 -8.80 -9.58
C SER A 321 -0.85 -9.45 -9.52
N VAL A 322 -1.69 -9.05 -8.56
CA VAL A 322 -3.07 -9.55 -8.42
C VAL A 322 -3.93 -9.09 -9.60
N ILE A 323 -3.83 -7.82 -9.96
CA ILE A 323 -4.56 -7.24 -11.10
C ILE A 323 -4.15 -7.93 -12.41
N ARG A 324 -2.85 -8.17 -12.60
CA ARG A 324 -2.35 -8.92 -13.75
C ARG A 324 -2.92 -10.35 -13.82
N LYS A 325 -2.98 -11.05 -12.68
CA LYS A 325 -3.51 -12.42 -12.61
C LYS A 325 -4.97 -12.51 -13.01
N VAL A 326 -5.79 -11.51 -12.66
CA VAL A 326 -7.23 -11.51 -12.90
C VAL A 326 -7.57 -10.89 -14.26
N TYR A 327 -6.95 -9.77 -14.61
CA TYR A 327 -7.34 -8.95 -15.78
C TYR A 327 -6.34 -9.03 -16.94
N GLY A 328 -5.28 -9.84 -16.84
CA GLY A 328 -4.32 -10.09 -17.91
C GLY A 328 -3.32 -8.95 -18.17
N GLU A 329 -2.56 -9.12 -19.26
CA GLU A 329 -1.41 -8.25 -19.58
C GLU A 329 -1.82 -6.84 -20.01
N THR A 330 -2.95 -6.66 -20.68
CA THR A 330 -3.41 -5.33 -21.12
C THR A 330 -3.65 -4.42 -19.94
N THR A 331 -4.41 -4.87 -18.93
CA THR A 331 -4.65 -4.12 -17.70
C THR A 331 -3.38 -3.92 -16.88
N ALA A 332 -2.52 -4.95 -16.83
CA ALA A 332 -1.22 -4.84 -16.16
C ALA A 332 -0.33 -3.78 -16.82
N ARG A 333 -0.30 -3.72 -18.15
CA ARG A 333 0.42 -2.68 -18.90
C ARG A 333 -0.16 -1.29 -18.63
N ARG A 334 -1.48 -1.14 -18.65
CA ARG A 334 -2.16 0.12 -18.33
C ARG A 334 -1.79 0.57 -16.91
N SER A 335 -1.95 -0.30 -15.91
CA SER A 335 -1.63 0.02 -14.51
C SER A 335 -0.17 0.44 -14.32
N PHE A 336 0.73 -0.05 -15.15
CA PHE A 336 2.14 0.31 -15.13
C PHE A 336 2.38 1.70 -15.75
N LEU A 337 1.61 2.09 -16.77
CA LEU A 337 1.77 3.37 -17.49
C LEU A 337 1.15 4.56 -16.75
N LEU A 338 0.04 4.38 -16.03
CA LEU A 338 -0.71 5.46 -15.38
C LEU A 338 0.15 6.40 -14.51
N PRO A 339 1.10 5.94 -13.68
CA PRO A 339 1.98 6.84 -12.92
C PRO A 339 2.82 7.78 -13.80
N PHE A 340 3.19 7.35 -15.00
CA PHE A 340 3.96 8.15 -15.96
C PHE A 340 3.07 9.11 -16.73
N GLN A 341 1.86 8.73 -17.07
CA GLN A 341 0.85 9.61 -17.65
C GLN A 341 0.48 10.72 -16.67
N TYR A 342 0.28 10.39 -15.40
CA TYR A 342 0.06 11.39 -14.35
C TYR A 342 1.26 12.33 -14.18
N ALA A 343 2.50 11.82 -14.22
CA ALA A 343 3.68 12.66 -14.23
C ALA A 343 3.69 13.61 -15.42
N LYS A 344 3.29 13.15 -16.61
CA LYS A 344 3.18 13.99 -17.81
C LYS A 344 2.12 15.07 -17.64
N TYR A 345 0.95 14.74 -17.12
CA TYR A 345 -0.10 15.71 -16.79
C TYR A 345 0.43 16.83 -15.88
N LEU A 346 1.21 16.49 -14.84
CA LEU A 346 1.80 17.49 -13.95
C LEU A 346 2.81 18.43 -14.64
N THR A 347 3.40 18.06 -15.79
CA THR A 347 4.31 18.96 -16.51
C THR A 347 3.57 20.15 -17.16
N THR A 348 2.30 19.97 -17.52
CA THR A 348 1.51 20.96 -18.27
C THR A 348 0.71 21.91 -17.35
N ARG A 349 0.70 21.67 -16.03
CA ARG A 349 -0.04 22.50 -15.07
C ARG A 349 0.86 23.58 -14.47
N PRO A 350 0.34 24.78 -14.19
CA PRO A 350 1.04 25.75 -13.34
C PRO A 350 1.28 25.16 -11.96
N GLY A 351 2.37 25.56 -11.31
CA GLY A 351 2.80 25.09 -9.98
C GLY A 351 1.89 25.56 -8.86
#